data_9028ac2c3aaf6445540a563e6f76425a
#
_entry.id   9028ac2c3aaf6445540a563e6f76425a
#
_cell.length_a   1.000
_cell.length_b   1.000
_cell.length_c   1.000
_cell.angle_alpha   90.00
_cell.angle_beta   90.00
_cell.angle_gamma   90.00
#
_symmetry.space_group_name_H-M   'P 1'
#
loop_
_entity.id
_entity.type
_entity.pdbx_description
1 polymer ?
#
loop_
_entity_poly.entity_id
_entity_poly.type
_entity_poly.pdbx_seq_one_letter_code
_entity_poly.pdbx_strand_id
1 'polypeptide(L)'
;MYKILLTLLFFFSLHFSYSQDTIVYFTDAIKENINPYKKASNKAYESNDIAEGKKLFDSLVKTKLIGTKFDDFNLKVYKEKNVKINRISKPIFIITYASWCVIPKGEIPALNILAKEHRRDLQFIVVFWDKKNDIKNIANKFNDYIKVCYANEYYARDSHIISTVKHTLGFPTSIFIDENKNVVNIKHFENKIKLKTPIKEAIITSYNYFSKDINENLVKSAPKNKSFTTN
;
A
#
# COMPACT_ATOMS: atom_id res chain seq x y z
N MET A 1 -6.48 62.03 -2.00
CA MET A 1 -6.81 60.90 -1.10
C MET A 1 -7.47 59.72 -1.78
N TYR A 2 -8.46 59.88 -2.62
CA TYR A 2 -9.19 58.79 -3.33
C TYR A 2 -8.28 57.90 -4.21
N LYS A 3 -7.32 58.48 -4.91
CA LYS A 3 -6.40 57.72 -5.80
C LYS A 3 -5.45 56.82 -5.02
N ILE A 4 -5.04 57.19 -3.82
CA ILE A 4 -4.16 56.37 -2.99
C ILE A 4 -4.92 55.19 -2.34
N LEU A 5 -6.21 55.38 -2.03
CA LEU A 5 -7.07 54.35 -1.49
C LEU A 5 -7.38 53.27 -2.57
N LEU A 6 -7.56 53.68 -3.83
CA LEU A 6 -7.80 52.75 -4.93
C LEU A 6 -6.57 51.90 -5.27
N THR A 7 -5.37 52.48 -5.20
CA THR A 7 -4.11 51.71 -5.39
C THR A 7 -3.83 50.73 -4.27
N LEU A 8 -4.15 51.08 -3.03
CA LEU A 8 -4.04 50.15 -1.89
C LEU A 8 -5.03 48.98 -1.99
N LEU A 9 -6.25 49.20 -2.48
CA LEU A 9 -7.22 48.13 -2.72
C LEU A 9 -6.77 47.19 -3.84
N PHE A 10 -6.11 47.68 -4.87
CA PHE A 10 -5.60 46.88 -5.99
C PHE A 10 -4.41 46.00 -5.58
N PHE A 11 -3.55 46.48 -4.66
CA PHE A 11 -2.46 45.66 -4.10
C PHE A 11 -2.93 44.56 -3.15
N PHE A 12 -4.07 44.73 -2.46
CA PHE A 12 -4.61 43.70 -1.56
C PHE A 12 -5.30 42.55 -2.29
N SER A 13 -5.74 42.76 -3.54
CA SER A 13 -6.40 41.70 -4.35
C SER A 13 -5.41 40.72 -5.04
N LEU A 14 -4.11 40.99 -5.02
CA LEU A 14 -3.09 40.15 -5.67
C LEU A 14 -2.52 38.99 -4.81
N HIS A 15 -2.94 38.85 -3.56
CA HIS A 15 -2.39 37.83 -2.66
C HIS A 15 -3.26 36.59 -2.44
N PHE A 16 -4.35 36.43 -3.19
CA PHE A 16 -5.04 35.12 -3.23
C PHE A 16 -4.35 34.19 -4.24
N SER A 17 -3.09 33.84 -3.96
CA SER A 17 -2.49 32.66 -4.55
C SER A 17 -3.21 31.46 -3.98
N TYR A 18 -4.21 30.95 -4.67
CA TYR A 18 -4.72 29.61 -4.44
C TYR A 18 -3.56 28.66 -4.72
N SER A 19 -2.94 28.16 -3.66
CA SER A 19 -2.11 26.98 -3.75
C SER A 19 -3.02 25.85 -4.24
N GLN A 20 -3.01 25.56 -5.51
CA GLN A 20 -3.59 24.33 -6.03
C GLN A 20 -2.72 23.21 -5.46
N ASP A 21 -3.28 22.44 -4.52
CA ASP A 21 -2.65 21.21 -4.06
C ASP A 21 -2.45 20.30 -5.28
N THR A 22 -1.23 20.31 -5.80
CA THR A 22 -0.88 19.51 -6.96
C THR A 22 -0.95 18.03 -6.54
N ILE A 23 -1.87 17.28 -7.14
CA ILE A 23 -1.99 15.84 -6.86
C ILE A 23 -0.73 15.14 -7.37
N VAL A 24 0.05 14.59 -6.43
CA VAL A 24 1.24 13.78 -6.74
C VAL A 24 0.80 12.33 -6.85
N TYR A 25 1.02 11.70 -8.01
CA TYR A 25 0.76 10.28 -8.18
C TYR A 25 1.88 9.42 -7.60
N PHE A 26 1.51 8.24 -7.12
CA PHE A 26 2.45 7.30 -6.50
C PHE A 26 3.59 6.90 -7.45
N THR A 27 3.27 6.63 -8.72
CA THR A 27 4.28 6.31 -9.74
C THR A 27 5.29 7.45 -9.92
N ASP A 28 4.85 8.71 -9.89
CA ASP A 28 5.73 9.86 -10.07
C ASP A 28 6.62 10.06 -8.84
N ALA A 29 6.05 9.96 -7.63
CA ALA A 29 6.81 9.99 -6.40
C ALA A 29 7.88 8.88 -6.34
N ILE A 30 7.55 7.67 -6.79
CA ILE A 30 8.51 6.57 -6.92
C ILE A 30 9.62 6.93 -7.91
N LYS A 31 9.29 7.35 -9.14
CA LYS A 31 10.29 7.69 -10.17
C LYS A 31 11.28 8.74 -9.69
N GLU A 32 10.80 9.76 -9.00
CA GLU A 32 11.61 10.86 -8.51
C GLU A 32 12.56 10.44 -7.38
N ASN A 33 12.11 9.58 -6.47
CA ASN A 33 12.80 9.31 -5.21
C ASN A 33 13.50 7.94 -5.14
N ILE A 34 13.23 7.01 -6.08
CA ILE A 34 13.73 5.63 -5.97
C ILE A 34 15.24 5.50 -6.17
N ASN A 35 15.85 6.27 -7.07
CA ASN A 35 17.26 6.15 -7.38
C ASN A 35 18.17 6.59 -6.21
N PRO A 36 17.94 7.77 -5.57
CA PRO A 36 18.66 8.14 -4.35
C PRO A 36 18.50 7.12 -3.23
N TYR A 37 17.26 6.62 -3.02
CA TYR A 37 17.00 5.58 -2.03
C TYR A 37 17.79 4.30 -2.32
N LYS A 38 17.72 3.76 -3.54
CA LYS A 38 18.45 2.53 -3.92
C LYS A 38 19.95 2.67 -3.71
N LYS A 39 20.53 3.81 -4.08
CA LYS A 39 21.96 4.08 -3.88
C LYS A 39 22.34 4.03 -2.39
N ALA A 40 21.56 4.68 -1.53
CA ALA A 40 21.80 4.70 -0.09
C ALA A 40 21.55 3.31 0.54
N SER A 41 20.46 2.64 0.17
CA SER A 41 20.08 1.33 0.67
C SER A 41 21.10 0.25 0.29
N ASN A 42 21.59 0.23 -0.97
CA ASN A 42 22.62 -0.71 -1.39
C ASN A 42 23.90 -0.54 -0.57
N LYS A 43 24.34 0.71 -0.32
CA LYS A 43 25.50 0.98 0.53
C LYS A 43 25.32 0.45 1.95
N ALA A 44 24.13 0.62 2.54
CA ALA A 44 23.82 0.09 3.87
C ALA A 44 23.88 -1.45 3.89
N TYR A 45 23.31 -2.12 2.89
CA TYR A 45 23.36 -3.59 2.78
C TYR A 45 24.75 -4.13 2.50
N GLU A 46 25.56 -3.47 1.66
CA GLU A 46 26.96 -3.82 1.41
C GLU A 46 27.81 -3.75 2.70
N SER A 47 27.51 -2.79 3.58
CA SER A 47 28.12 -2.69 4.91
C SER A 47 27.44 -3.56 5.99
N ASN A 48 26.47 -4.41 5.60
CA ASN A 48 25.67 -5.24 6.49
C ASN A 48 24.88 -4.45 7.56
N ASP A 49 24.60 -3.17 7.28
CA ASP A 49 23.79 -2.31 8.16
C ASP A 49 22.30 -2.41 7.81
N ILE A 50 21.68 -3.51 8.27
CA ILE A 50 20.26 -3.78 8.04
C ILE A 50 19.36 -2.73 8.72
N ALA A 51 19.81 -2.18 9.86
CA ALA A 51 19.05 -1.17 10.60
C ALA A 51 18.94 0.15 9.82
N GLU A 52 20.06 0.59 9.21
CA GLU A 52 20.06 1.76 8.34
C GLU A 52 19.26 1.51 7.07
N GLY A 53 19.35 0.33 6.44
CA GLY A 53 18.53 -0.04 5.29
C GLY A 53 17.03 0.09 5.59
N LYS A 54 16.58 -0.39 6.75
CA LYS A 54 15.20 -0.26 7.21
C LYS A 54 14.81 1.21 7.44
N LYS A 55 15.65 1.98 8.11
CA LYS A 55 15.40 3.41 8.37
C LYS A 55 15.29 4.22 7.08
N LEU A 56 16.11 3.91 6.07
CA LEU A 56 16.04 4.54 4.75
C LEU A 56 14.69 4.23 4.06
N PHE A 57 14.22 2.98 4.14
CA PHE A 57 12.91 2.60 3.61
C PHE A 57 11.78 3.33 4.33
N ASP A 58 11.78 3.33 5.66
CA ASP A 58 10.77 4.02 6.47
C ASP A 58 10.76 5.53 6.18
N SER A 59 11.93 6.13 5.95
CA SER A 59 12.08 7.54 5.56
C SER A 59 11.46 7.79 4.18
N LEU A 60 11.78 6.96 3.16
CA LEU A 60 11.18 7.07 1.82
C LEU A 60 9.66 7.00 1.92
N VAL A 61 9.14 6.00 2.60
CA VAL A 61 7.69 5.81 2.77
C VAL A 61 7.05 7.04 3.44
N LYS A 62 7.57 7.44 4.60
CA LYS A 62 6.98 8.49 5.43
C LYS A 62 7.03 9.88 4.77
N THR A 63 8.13 10.20 4.08
CA THR A 63 8.38 11.56 3.59
C THR A 63 7.99 11.76 2.12
N LYS A 64 7.86 10.68 1.34
CA LYS A 64 7.70 10.75 -0.12
C LYS A 64 6.49 10.00 -0.65
N LEU A 65 6.07 8.91 -0.01
CA LEU A 65 5.03 8.04 -0.57
C LEU A 65 3.68 8.16 0.14
N ILE A 66 3.66 8.39 1.45
CA ILE A 66 2.40 8.63 2.18
C ILE A 66 1.76 9.91 1.68
N GLY A 67 0.43 9.87 1.45
CA GLY A 67 -0.36 10.98 0.92
C GLY A 67 -0.39 11.07 -0.61
N THR A 68 0.46 10.32 -1.33
CA THR A 68 0.39 10.29 -2.80
C THR A 68 -0.85 9.54 -3.28
N LYS A 69 -1.35 9.90 -4.47
CA LYS A 69 -2.47 9.23 -5.13
C LYS A 69 -2.01 7.93 -5.75
N PHE A 70 -2.54 6.81 -5.27
CA PHE A 70 -2.22 5.50 -5.85
C PHE A 70 -2.78 5.38 -7.26
N ASP A 71 -1.98 4.86 -8.20
CA ASP A 71 -2.35 4.81 -9.61
C ASP A 71 -3.52 3.83 -9.87
N ASP A 72 -4.28 4.07 -10.95
CA ASP A 72 -5.40 3.21 -11.36
C ASP A 72 -4.91 1.94 -12.07
N PHE A 73 -4.21 1.09 -11.33
CA PHE A 73 -3.78 -0.20 -11.86
C PHE A 73 -4.98 -1.10 -12.19
N ASN A 74 -4.91 -1.75 -13.35
CA ASN A 74 -5.87 -2.77 -13.75
C ASN A 74 -5.32 -4.16 -13.41
N LEU A 75 -5.68 -4.68 -12.24
CA LEU A 75 -5.16 -5.95 -11.72
C LEU A 75 -5.90 -7.14 -12.32
N LYS A 76 -5.15 -8.14 -12.78
CA LYS A 76 -5.68 -9.41 -13.24
C LYS A 76 -6.01 -10.29 -12.04
N VAL A 77 -7.28 -10.65 -11.87
CA VAL A 77 -7.75 -11.47 -10.76
C VAL A 77 -7.76 -12.95 -11.16
N TYR A 78 -7.30 -13.81 -10.27
CA TYR A 78 -7.32 -15.25 -10.48
C TYR A 78 -8.78 -15.76 -10.48
N LYS A 79 -9.20 -16.38 -11.59
CA LYS A 79 -10.57 -16.90 -11.81
C LYS A 79 -11.70 -15.87 -11.86
N GLU A 80 -11.42 -14.58 -11.86
CA GLU A 80 -12.44 -13.53 -11.92
C GLU A 80 -12.12 -12.50 -13.01
N LYS A 81 -13.02 -11.51 -13.17
CA LYS A 81 -12.78 -10.34 -14.01
C LYS A 81 -11.72 -9.44 -13.35
N ASN A 82 -10.93 -8.77 -14.21
CA ASN A 82 -9.95 -7.79 -13.75
C ASN A 82 -10.60 -6.71 -12.88
N VAL A 83 -9.84 -6.20 -11.93
CA VAL A 83 -10.28 -5.12 -11.05
C VAL A 83 -9.42 -3.87 -11.26
N LYS A 84 -10.05 -2.72 -11.45
CA LYS A 84 -9.40 -1.42 -11.45
C LYS A 84 -9.43 -0.82 -10.06
N ILE A 85 -8.30 -0.30 -9.61
CA ILE A 85 -8.16 0.28 -8.26
C ILE A 85 -9.19 1.40 -8.02
N ASN A 86 -9.41 2.29 -8.99
CA ASN A 86 -10.34 3.41 -8.85
C ASN A 86 -11.83 2.99 -8.79
N ARG A 87 -12.18 1.77 -9.19
CA ARG A 87 -13.56 1.25 -9.08
C ARG A 87 -13.90 0.68 -7.71
N ILE A 88 -12.93 0.54 -6.83
CA ILE A 88 -13.14 0.06 -5.46
C ILE A 88 -13.51 1.26 -4.60
N SER A 89 -14.71 1.29 -4.03
CA SER A 89 -15.21 2.41 -3.21
C SER A 89 -14.71 2.41 -1.76
N LYS A 90 -14.10 1.31 -1.32
CA LYS A 90 -13.59 1.13 0.04
C LYS A 90 -12.10 1.44 0.12
N PRO A 91 -11.54 1.66 1.31
CA PRO A 91 -10.12 1.51 1.56
C PRO A 91 -9.61 0.15 1.08
N ILE A 92 -8.34 0.06 0.73
CA ILE A 92 -7.76 -1.13 0.14
C ILE A 92 -6.52 -1.54 0.94
N PHE A 93 -6.42 -2.81 1.29
CA PHE A 93 -5.24 -3.41 1.86
C PHE A 93 -4.63 -4.38 0.85
N ILE A 94 -3.51 -3.97 0.25
CA ILE A 94 -2.78 -4.76 -0.75
C ILE A 94 -1.60 -5.44 -0.05
N ILE A 95 -1.43 -6.74 -0.31
CA ILE A 95 -0.24 -7.48 0.08
C ILE A 95 0.40 -8.08 -1.16
N THR A 96 1.72 -8.01 -1.27
CA THR A 96 2.46 -8.54 -2.42
C THR A 96 3.33 -9.72 -2.03
N TYR A 97 3.33 -10.78 -2.85
CA TYR A 97 4.16 -11.97 -2.69
C TYR A 97 4.77 -12.40 -4.03
N ALA A 98 5.66 -13.36 -3.96
CA ALA A 98 5.98 -14.25 -5.07
C ALA A 98 5.66 -15.70 -4.65
N SER A 99 5.33 -16.58 -5.59
CA SER A 99 4.94 -17.98 -5.29
C SER A 99 6.03 -18.78 -4.58
N TRP A 100 7.28 -18.38 -4.74
CA TRP A 100 8.46 -18.97 -4.07
C TRP A 100 8.75 -18.35 -2.67
N CYS A 101 8.01 -17.30 -2.26
CA CYS A 101 8.14 -16.79 -0.90
C CYS A 101 7.66 -17.81 0.12
N VAL A 102 8.42 -17.94 1.21
CA VAL A 102 7.98 -18.74 2.36
C VAL A 102 6.92 -17.94 3.12
N ILE A 103 5.64 -18.21 2.83
CA ILE A 103 4.53 -17.61 3.59
C ILE A 103 4.34 -18.41 4.88
N PRO A 104 4.37 -17.77 6.06
CA PRO A 104 4.16 -18.44 7.33
C PRO A 104 2.83 -19.20 7.38
N LYS A 105 2.84 -20.40 7.94
CA LYS A 105 1.66 -21.29 7.94
C LYS A 105 0.38 -20.70 8.56
N GLY A 106 0.49 -19.71 9.44
CA GLY A 106 -0.64 -19.01 10.07
C GLY A 106 -1.15 -17.81 9.30
N GLU A 107 -0.42 -17.32 8.30
CA GLU A 107 -0.66 -16.02 7.66
C GLU A 107 -1.90 -16.03 6.77
N ILE A 108 -2.00 -16.98 5.83
CA ILE A 108 -3.19 -17.09 4.96
C ILE A 108 -4.48 -17.30 5.76
N PRO A 109 -4.55 -18.24 6.74
CA PRO A 109 -5.71 -18.35 7.60
C PRO A 109 -6.07 -17.07 8.34
N ALA A 110 -5.09 -16.34 8.87
CA ALA A 110 -5.31 -15.07 9.55
C ALA A 110 -5.88 -14.01 8.61
N LEU A 111 -5.32 -13.87 7.40
CA LEU A 111 -5.82 -12.96 6.37
C LEU A 111 -7.25 -13.30 5.96
N ASN A 112 -7.59 -14.60 5.84
CA ASN A 112 -8.94 -15.05 5.53
C ASN A 112 -9.95 -14.65 6.62
N ILE A 113 -9.57 -14.74 7.89
CA ILE A 113 -10.40 -14.31 9.02
C ILE A 113 -10.62 -12.80 8.94
N LEU A 114 -9.54 -12.02 8.85
CA LEU A 114 -9.60 -10.56 8.79
C LEU A 114 -10.39 -10.04 7.59
N ALA A 115 -10.20 -10.64 6.41
CA ALA A 115 -10.92 -10.23 5.21
C ALA A 115 -12.44 -10.49 5.34
N LYS A 116 -12.84 -11.56 6.03
CA LYS A 116 -14.25 -11.84 6.34
C LYS A 116 -14.82 -10.84 7.35
N GLU A 117 -14.07 -10.52 8.40
CA GLU A 117 -14.47 -9.56 9.45
C GLU A 117 -14.65 -8.16 8.87
N HIS A 118 -13.68 -7.69 8.08
CA HIS A 118 -13.67 -6.35 7.48
C HIS A 118 -14.35 -6.28 6.09
N ARG A 119 -15.09 -7.30 5.66
CA ARG A 119 -15.67 -7.38 4.30
C ARG A 119 -16.51 -6.18 3.88
N ARG A 120 -17.08 -5.43 4.83
CA ARG A 120 -17.90 -4.23 4.55
C ARG A 120 -17.05 -2.97 4.41
N ASP A 121 -15.95 -2.88 5.13
CA ASP A 121 -15.20 -1.64 5.36
C ASP A 121 -13.85 -1.60 4.63
N LEU A 122 -13.31 -2.75 4.22
CA LEU A 122 -11.99 -2.87 3.62
C LEU A 122 -12.00 -3.89 2.48
N GLN A 123 -11.31 -3.59 1.38
CA GLN A 123 -11.05 -4.54 0.31
C GLN A 123 -9.64 -5.13 0.48
N PHE A 124 -9.55 -6.44 0.63
CA PHE A 124 -8.27 -7.15 0.62
C PHE A 124 -7.88 -7.56 -0.80
N ILE A 125 -6.65 -7.28 -1.17
CA ILE A 125 -6.04 -7.68 -2.43
C ILE A 125 -4.69 -8.33 -2.13
N VAL A 126 -4.46 -9.50 -2.70
CA VAL A 126 -3.14 -10.15 -2.67
C VAL A 126 -2.61 -10.19 -4.10
N VAL A 127 -1.41 -9.66 -4.34
CA VAL A 127 -0.79 -9.64 -5.67
C VAL A 127 0.42 -10.57 -5.66
N PHE A 128 0.39 -11.59 -6.51
CA PHE A 128 1.53 -12.45 -6.77
C PHE A 128 2.31 -11.96 -7.99
N TRP A 129 3.63 -11.85 -7.86
CA TRP A 129 4.54 -11.47 -8.94
C TRP A 129 4.92 -12.67 -9.82
N ASP A 130 3.90 -13.41 -10.27
CA ASP A 130 4.02 -14.70 -10.94
C ASP A 130 3.07 -14.81 -12.12
N LYS A 131 3.22 -15.85 -12.95
CA LYS A 131 2.26 -16.20 -13.97
C LYS A 131 1.02 -16.83 -13.33
N LYS A 132 -0.11 -16.76 -14.03
CA LYS A 132 -1.40 -17.31 -13.56
C LYS A 132 -1.32 -18.77 -13.12
N ASN A 133 -0.60 -19.59 -13.86
CA ASN A 133 -0.52 -21.04 -13.60
C ASN A 133 0.31 -21.34 -12.34
N ASP A 134 1.32 -20.53 -12.05
CA ASP A 134 2.25 -20.75 -10.93
C ASP A 134 1.58 -20.52 -9.58
N ILE A 135 0.56 -19.66 -9.54
CA ILE A 135 -0.18 -19.34 -8.31
C ILE A 135 -1.37 -20.26 -8.02
N LYS A 136 -1.71 -21.19 -8.90
CA LYS A 136 -2.93 -22.03 -8.81
C LYS A 136 -3.13 -22.63 -7.42
N ASN A 137 -2.12 -23.26 -6.86
CA ASN A 137 -2.22 -24.00 -5.60
C ASN A 137 -2.35 -23.07 -4.40
N ILE A 138 -1.66 -21.93 -4.43
CA ILE A 138 -1.68 -20.97 -3.33
C ILE A 138 -2.93 -20.08 -3.37
N ALA A 139 -3.38 -19.69 -4.56
CA ALA A 139 -4.56 -18.86 -4.75
C ALA A 139 -5.84 -19.53 -4.17
N ASN A 140 -5.95 -20.85 -4.28
CA ASN A 140 -7.09 -21.61 -3.75
C ASN A 140 -7.13 -21.68 -2.19
N LYS A 141 -6.11 -21.21 -1.50
CA LYS A 141 -6.08 -21.15 -0.02
C LYS A 141 -6.70 -19.87 0.54
N PHE A 142 -6.92 -18.88 -0.32
CA PHE A 142 -7.60 -17.63 0.04
C PHE A 142 -9.11 -17.77 -0.15
N ASN A 143 -9.88 -17.10 0.72
CA ASN A 143 -11.34 -17.07 0.59
C ASN A 143 -11.82 -15.98 -0.40
N ASP A 144 -13.12 -15.98 -0.72
CA ASP A 144 -13.73 -15.08 -1.71
C ASP A 144 -13.77 -13.60 -1.29
N TYR A 145 -13.43 -13.27 -0.04
CA TYR A 145 -13.31 -11.89 0.43
C TYR A 145 -11.97 -11.26 0.06
N ILE A 146 -11.02 -12.04 -0.44
CA ILE A 146 -9.70 -11.60 -0.88
C ILE A 146 -9.62 -11.71 -2.40
N LYS A 147 -9.34 -10.60 -3.08
CA LYS A 147 -9.03 -10.63 -4.51
C LYS A 147 -7.58 -11.08 -4.70
N VAL A 148 -7.41 -12.32 -5.15
CA VAL A 148 -6.09 -12.86 -5.49
C VAL A 148 -5.72 -12.45 -6.90
N CYS A 149 -4.75 -11.57 -7.03
CA CYS A 149 -4.28 -11.01 -8.29
C CYS A 149 -2.90 -11.56 -8.66
N TYR A 150 -2.53 -11.41 -9.92
CA TYR A 150 -1.21 -11.78 -10.43
C TYR A 150 -0.71 -10.77 -11.45
N ALA A 151 0.59 -10.57 -11.47
CA ALA A 151 1.31 -9.75 -12.45
C ALA A 151 2.70 -10.33 -12.70
N ASN A 152 3.17 -10.30 -13.94
CA ASN A 152 4.47 -10.85 -14.30
C ASN A 152 5.07 -10.12 -15.49
N GLU A 153 6.41 -10.02 -15.55
CA GLU A 153 7.16 -9.37 -16.64
C GLU A 153 6.86 -9.96 -18.00
N TYR A 154 6.44 -11.20 -18.06
CA TYR A 154 6.01 -11.86 -19.29
C TYR A 154 4.82 -11.15 -19.97
N TYR A 155 4.01 -10.43 -19.21
CA TYR A 155 2.83 -9.73 -19.72
C TYR A 155 3.10 -8.24 -19.88
N ALA A 156 3.20 -7.75 -21.12
CA ALA A 156 3.48 -6.32 -21.41
C ALA A 156 2.55 -5.34 -20.66
N ARG A 157 1.30 -5.73 -20.45
CA ARG A 157 0.30 -4.93 -19.71
C ARG A 157 0.61 -4.76 -18.22
N ASP A 158 1.48 -5.59 -17.67
CA ASP A 158 1.84 -5.54 -16.25
C ASP A 158 3.08 -4.65 -16.00
N SER A 159 3.75 -4.19 -17.06
CA SER A 159 5.00 -3.44 -16.97
C SER A 159 4.91 -2.25 -16.02
N HIS A 160 3.79 -1.53 -16.02
CA HIS A 160 3.59 -0.36 -15.16
C HIS A 160 3.58 -0.74 -13.67
N ILE A 161 2.74 -1.67 -13.24
CA ILE A 161 2.71 -2.08 -11.82
C ILE A 161 4.00 -2.77 -11.39
N ILE A 162 4.62 -3.52 -12.27
CA ILE A 162 5.89 -4.20 -11.98
C ILE A 162 7.01 -3.19 -11.76
N SER A 163 7.18 -2.23 -12.66
CA SER A 163 8.21 -1.20 -12.52
C SER A 163 7.96 -0.29 -11.31
N THR A 164 6.69 0.01 -11.01
CA THR A 164 6.31 0.93 -9.93
C THR A 164 6.33 0.27 -8.55
N VAL A 165 5.86 -0.96 -8.41
CA VAL A 165 5.68 -1.62 -7.10
C VAL A 165 6.73 -2.70 -6.87
N LYS A 166 6.79 -3.72 -7.76
CA LYS A 166 7.67 -4.89 -7.57
C LYS A 166 9.14 -4.51 -7.49
N HIS A 167 9.62 -3.75 -8.48
CA HIS A 167 11.04 -3.42 -8.61
C HIS A 167 11.50 -2.28 -7.70
N THR A 168 10.60 -1.63 -7.00
CA THR A 168 10.90 -0.49 -6.13
C THR A 168 10.75 -0.79 -4.66
N LEU A 169 9.63 -1.39 -4.28
CA LEU A 169 9.31 -1.65 -2.89
C LEU A 169 9.76 -3.04 -2.42
N GLY A 170 10.02 -3.96 -3.36
CA GLY A 170 10.29 -5.35 -3.00
C GLY A 170 9.04 -6.09 -2.54
N PHE A 171 9.24 -7.30 -1.98
CA PHE A 171 8.16 -8.14 -1.44
C PHE A 171 8.72 -9.14 -0.42
N PRO A 172 7.91 -9.59 0.57
CA PRO A 172 6.52 -9.20 0.77
C PRO A 172 6.38 -7.77 1.30
N THR A 173 5.42 -7.03 0.75
CA THR A 173 5.13 -5.64 1.13
C THR A 173 3.62 -5.46 1.27
N SER A 174 3.16 -4.74 2.30
CA SER A 174 1.79 -4.26 2.40
C SER A 174 1.69 -2.79 2.01
N ILE A 175 0.57 -2.43 1.37
CA ILE A 175 0.20 -1.07 1.03
C ILE A 175 -1.24 -0.85 1.51
N PHE A 176 -1.45 0.16 2.35
CA PHE A 176 -2.77 0.58 2.77
C PHE A 176 -3.14 1.87 2.04
N ILE A 177 -4.32 1.87 1.41
CA ILE A 177 -4.83 2.95 0.56
C ILE A 177 -6.22 3.34 1.08
N ASP A 178 -6.48 4.65 1.25
CA ASP A 178 -7.78 5.13 1.70
C ASP A 178 -8.86 5.04 0.60
N GLU A 179 -10.09 5.39 0.93
CA GLU A 179 -11.22 5.41 -0.01
C GLU A 179 -11.01 6.42 -1.16
N ASN A 180 -10.25 7.48 -0.91
CA ASN A 180 -9.86 8.48 -1.91
C ASN A 180 -8.65 8.07 -2.74
N LYS A 181 -8.13 6.87 -2.54
CA LYS A 181 -6.95 6.30 -3.20
C LYS A 181 -5.63 6.97 -2.80
N ASN A 182 -5.55 7.62 -1.65
CA ASN A 182 -4.29 8.09 -1.12
C ASN A 182 -3.57 6.96 -0.38
N VAL A 183 -2.27 6.89 -0.55
CA VAL A 183 -1.41 5.95 0.20
C VAL A 183 -1.35 6.39 1.65
N VAL A 184 -1.78 5.53 2.56
CA VAL A 184 -1.80 5.77 4.02
C VAL A 184 -0.59 5.15 4.70
N ASN A 185 -0.17 3.97 4.22
CA ASN A 185 0.96 3.26 4.80
C ASN A 185 1.57 2.25 3.83
N ILE A 186 2.87 2.01 3.96
CA ILE A 186 3.59 0.93 3.26
C ILE A 186 4.54 0.29 4.26
N LYS A 187 4.54 -1.06 4.32
CA LYS A 187 5.43 -1.82 5.22
C LYS A 187 5.98 -3.06 4.56
N HIS A 188 7.23 -3.38 4.87
CA HIS A 188 7.74 -4.73 4.70
C HIS A 188 7.28 -5.62 5.85
N PHE A 189 7.02 -6.90 5.55
CA PHE A 189 6.68 -7.88 6.60
C PHE A 189 7.94 -8.42 7.25
N GLU A 190 7.94 -8.42 8.57
CA GLU A 190 8.90 -9.17 9.36
C GLU A 190 8.24 -10.49 9.81
N ASN A 191 8.66 -11.60 9.21
CA ASN A 191 8.19 -12.91 9.66
C ASN A 191 8.87 -13.27 10.98
N LYS A 192 8.12 -13.19 12.09
CA LYS A 192 8.59 -13.56 13.44
C LYS A 192 8.14 -14.95 13.86
N ILE A 193 7.45 -15.70 12.99
CA ILE A 193 6.89 -17.02 13.30
C ILE A 193 7.96 -18.10 13.06
N LYS A 194 8.33 -18.81 14.13
CA LYS A 194 9.28 -19.92 14.03
C LYS A 194 8.64 -21.11 13.31
N LEU A 195 9.44 -21.90 12.60
CA LEU A 195 8.97 -23.07 11.84
C LEU A 195 8.20 -24.10 12.71
N LYS A 196 8.62 -24.28 13.96
CA LYS A 196 8.01 -25.23 14.92
C LYS A 196 6.80 -24.67 15.66
N THR A 197 6.42 -23.39 15.47
CA THR A 197 5.25 -22.80 16.14
C THR A 197 3.98 -23.60 15.81
N PRO A 198 3.15 -23.98 16.81
CA PRO A 198 1.87 -24.64 16.57
C PRO A 198 0.97 -23.82 15.65
N ILE A 199 0.18 -24.48 14.80
CA ILE A 199 -0.63 -23.78 13.79
C ILE A 199 -1.60 -22.78 14.42
N LYS A 200 -2.24 -23.09 15.54
CA LYS A 200 -3.16 -22.19 16.24
C LYS A 200 -2.46 -20.91 16.71
N GLU A 201 -1.28 -21.06 17.31
CA GLU A 201 -0.46 -19.93 17.77
C GLU A 201 0.04 -19.08 16.59
N ALA A 202 0.46 -19.73 15.50
CA ALA A 202 0.88 -19.05 14.29
C ALA A 202 -0.26 -18.22 13.67
N ILE A 203 -1.50 -18.73 13.69
CA ILE A 203 -2.69 -17.99 13.23
C ILE A 203 -2.94 -16.78 14.12
N ILE A 204 -2.95 -16.96 15.45
CA ILE A 204 -3.18 -15.86 16.41
C ILE A 204 -2.11 -14.78 16.26
N THR A 205 -0.85 -15.17 16.14
CA THR A 205 0.27 -14.22 15.96
C THR A 205 0.12 -13.41 14.67
N SER A 206 -0.18 -14.09 13.56
CA SER A 206 -0.41 -13.41 12.27
C SER A 206 -1.66 -12.52 12.32
N TYR A 207 -2.75 -13.00 12.91
CA TYR A 207 -3.97 -12.23 13.08
C TYR A 207 -3.71 -10.95 13.88
N ASN A 208 -3.08 -11.02 15.02
CA ASN A 208 -2.77 -9.84 15.84
C ASN A 208 -1.86 -8.86 15.11
N TYR A 209 -0.88 -9.36 14.35
CA TYR A 209 0.02 -8.52 13.56
C TYR A 209 -0.74 -7.71 12.51
N PHE A 210 -1.55 -8.37 11.66
CA PHE A 210 -2.29 -7.69 10.61
C PHE A 210 -3.46 -6.86 11.14
N SER A 211 -4.19 -7.35 12.16
CA SER A 211 -5.30 -6.62 12.79
C SER A 211 -4.83 -5.28 13.36
N LYS A 212 -3.68 -5.26 14.04
CA LYS A 212 -3.10 -4.02 14.55
C LYS A 212 -2.81 -3.04 13.41
N ASP A 213 -2.15 -3.49 12.35
CA ASP A 213 -1.81 -2.65 11.21
C ASP A 213 -3.06 -2.11 10.49
N ILE A 214 -4.06 -2.96 10.27
CA ILE A 214 -5.32 -2.59 9.64
C ILE A 214 -6.06 -1.54 10.47
N ASN A 215 -6.22 -1.76 11.77
CA ASN A 215 -6.96 -0.86 12.65
C ASN A 215 -6.29 0.52 12.75
N GLU A 216 -4.94 0.56 12.90
CA GLU A 216 -4.18 1.81 12.91
C GLU A 216 -4.36 2.61 11.61
N ASN A 217 -4.42 1.95 10.47
CA ASN A 217 -4.54 2.61 9.17
C ASN A 217 -5.99 2.97 8.83
N LEU A 218 -6.99 2.19 9.26
CA LEU A 218 -8.40 2.57 9.15
C LEU A 218 -8.71 3.84 9.95
N VAL A 219 -8.16 3.97 11.16
CA VAL A 219 -8.30 5.20 11.96
C VAL A 219 -7.67 6.40 11.26
N LYS A 220 -6.47 6.24 10.68
CA LYS A 220 -5.79 7.31 9.93
C LYS A 220 -6.51 7.74 8.67
N SER A 221 -7.20 6.80 8.01
CA SER A 221 -7.94 7.03 6.77
C SER A 221 -9.35 7.60 6.99
N ALA A 222 -9.85 7.58 8.22
CA ALA A 222 -11.18 8.14 8.53
C ALA A 222 -11.19 9.66 8.28
N PRO A 223 -12.24 10.19 7.61
CA PRO A 223 -12.35 11.62 7.37
C PRO A 223 -12.36 12.38 8.71
N LYS A 224 -11.49 13.39 8.83
CA LYS A 224 -11.29 14.18 10.06
C LYS A 224 -12.54 14.89 10.60
N ASN A 225 -13.69 14.82 9.89
CA ASN A 225 -14.94 15.54 10.20
C ASN A 225 -16.06 14.69 10.81
N LYS A 226 -15.79 13.48 11.30
CA LYS A 226 -16.75 12.81 12.19
C LYS A 226 -16.35 13.10 13.64
N SER A 227 -16.69 14.31 14.12
CA SER A 227 -16.87 14.54 15.56
C SER A 227 -17.98 13.60 16.01
N PHE A 228 -17.64 12.59 16.80
CA PHE A 228 -18.62 11.82 17.53
C PHE A 228 -19.25 12.76 18.56
N THR A 229 -20.42 13.31 18.27
CA THR A 229 -21.28 13.85 19.31
C THR A 229 -21.76 12.65 20.11
N THR A 230 -21.13 12.41 21.25
CA THR A 230 -21.68 11.58 22.32
C THR A 230 -22.93 12.26 22.84
N ASN A 231 -24.08 11.69 22.54
CA ASN A 231 -25.31 11.89 23.31
C ASN A 231 -25.35 10.89 24.46
#